data_ef7cab72df840f03bea7833244a989e2
#
_entry.id   ef7cab72df840f03bea7833244a989e2
#
_cell.length_a   1.000
_cell.length_b   1.000
_cell.length_c   1.000
_cell.angle_alpha   90.00
_cell.angle_beta   90.00
_cell.angle_gamma   90.00
#
_symmetry.space_group_name_H-M   'P 1'
#
loop_
_entity.id
_entity.type
_entity.pdbx_description
1 polymer ?
#
loop_
_entity_poly.entity_id
_entity_poly.type
_entity_poly.pdbx_seq_one_letter_code
_entity_poly.pdbx_strand_id
1 'polypeptide(L)'
;MLEAAVLLELSKVPGRPLYYTHCTMNANASPASFSADLSGCDALPVLTGNEVADLFIAALDRAGATIVEAVSHAFPKTGLTCVLILRESHAVLHTWPETGTINIDIFSCTTRLQSVQAINELGQAFGARHVSIQEIARADGHAPRRDARA
;
A
#
# COMPACT_ATOMS: atom_id res chain seq x y z
N MET A 1 -6.19 9.12 -27.84
CA MET A 1 -7.45 8.37 -27.96
C MET A 1 -7.25 6.87 -27.65
N LEU A 2 -6.55 6.55 -26.56
CA LEU A 2 -6.31 5.15 -26.10
C LEU A 2 -6.73 4.90 -24.65
N GLU A 3 -7.26 5.92 -23.95
CA GLU A 3 -7.60 5.81 -22.52
C GLU A 3 -9.03 5.30 -22.23
N ALA A 4 -9.91 5.34 -23.21
CA ALA A 4 -11.31 4.90 -23.01
C ALA A 4 -11.49 3.37 -23.09
N ALA A 5 -10.55 2.64 -23.66
CA ALA A 5 -10.68 1.20 -23.87
C ALA A 5 -10.37 0.36 -22.61
N VAL A 6 -9.52 0.86 -21.71
CA VAL A 6 -9.12 0.14 -20.49
C VAL A 6 -10.20 0.16 -19.43
N LEU A 7 -10.99 1.23 -19.35
CA LEU A 7 -12.10 1.34 -18.38
C LEU A 7 -13.31 0.50 -18.76
N LEU A 8 -13.46 0.09 -20.03
CA LEU A 8 -14.60 -0.69 -20.49
C LEU A 8 -14.45 -2.21 -20.25
N GLU A 9 -13.24 -2.70 -20.07
CA GLU A 9 -12.99 -4.13 -19.81
C GLU A 9 -13.23 -4.54 -18.35
N LEU A 10 -13.07 -3.60 -17.40
CA LEU A 10 -13.32 -3.86 -15.97
C LEU A 10 -14.81 -4.02 -15.63
N SER A 11 -15.72 -3.60 -16.54
CA SER A 11 -17.16 -3.73 -16.35
C SER A 11 -17.74 -5.09 -16.78
N LYS A 12 -16.92 -5.98 -17.32
CA LYS A 12 -17.37 -7.27 -17.91
C LYS A 12 -17.13 -8.50 -17.04
N VAL A 13 -16.83 -8.35 -15.75
CA VAL A 13 -16.80 -9.50 -14.83
C VAL A 13 -18.21 -9.75 -14.32
N PRO A 14 -18.96 -10.73 -14.89
CA PRO A 14 -20.32 -11.02 -14.45
C PRO A 14 -20.27 -11.67 -13.08
N GLY A 15 -20.96 -11.13 -12.11
CA GLY A 15 -21.39 -11.85 -10.93
C GLY A 15 -20.65 -11.59 -9.62
N ARG A 16 -19.82 -10.56 -9.48
CA ARG A 16 -19.43 -10.07 -8.15
C ARG A 16 -20.32 -8.89 -7.75
N PRO A 17 -21.22 -9.07 -6.78
CA PRO A 17 -21.91 -7.93 -6.21
C PRO A 17 -20.87 -7.00 -5.60
N LEU A 18 -21.01 -5.69 -5.86
CA LEU A 18 -20.34 -4.66 -5.10
C LEU A 18 -20.85 -4.79 -3.65
N TYR A 19 -20.11 -5.53 -2.83
CA TYR A 19 -20.41 -5.57 -1.41
C TYR A 19 -20.01 -4.24 -0.80
N TYR A 20 -20.97 -3.32 -0.71
CA TYR A 20 -20.95 -2.28 0.31
C TYR A 20 -21.15 -2.99 1.66
N THR A 21 -20.12 -3.63 2.17
CA THR A 21 -20.11 -3.95 3.59
C THR A 21 -19.88 -2.63 4.31
N HIS A 22 -20.85 -2.20 5.07
CA HIS A 22 -20.69 -1.08 5.99
C HIS A 22 -19.40 -1.29 6.77
N CYS A 23 -18.44 -0.40 6.58
CA CYS A 23 -17.27 -0.29 7.43
C CYS A 23 -17.78 0.04 8.84
N THR A 24 -17.84 -0.95 9.71
CA THR A 24 -18.03 -0.71 11.14
C THR A 24 -16.72 -0.22 11.68
N MET A 25 -16.43 1.07 11.47
CA MET A 25 -15.29 1.73 12.07
C MET A 25 -15.37 1.54 13.58
N ASN A 26 -14.36 0.93 14.15
CA ASN A 26 -14.21 0.90 15.59
C ASN A 26 -14.12 2.36 16.05
N ALA A 27 -15.04 2.79 16.93
CA ALA A 27 -15.17 4.19 17.37
C ALA A 27 -13.87 4.78 17.98
N ASN A 28 -12.85 3.96 18.20
CA ASN A 28 -11.55 4.33 18.76
C ASN A 28 -10.39 4.28 17.75
N ALA A 29 -10.65 3.96 16.47
CA ALA A 29 -9.61 3.93 15.43
C ALA A 29 -9.61 5.24 14.66
N SER A 30 -8.53 6.00 14.75
CA SER A 30 -8.32 7.18 13.90
C SER A 30 -7.61 6.72 12.63
N PRO A 31 -8.15 7.00 11.43
CA PRO A 31 -7.49 6.70 10.18
C PRO A 31 -6.13 7.42 10.09
N ALA A 32 -5.13 6.73 9.59
CA ALA A 32 -3.81 7.28 9.35
C ALA A 32 -3.25 6.83 8.00
N SER A 33 -2.47 7.69 7.37
CA SER A 33 -1.63 7.34 6.23
C SER A 33 -0.19 7.26 6.69
N PHE A 34 0.50 6.21 6.25
CA PHE A 34 1.93 6.02 6.46
C PHE A 34 2.60 6.11 5.09
N SER A 35 3.53 7.04 4.95
CA SER A 35 4.38 7.15 3.77
C SER A 35 5.80 6.81 4.19
N ALA A 36 6.47 5.92 3.45
CA ALA A 36 7.80 5.49 3.79
C ALA A 36 8.71 5.43 2.56
N ASP A 37 9.95 5.82 2.78
CA ASP A 37 11.04 5.72 1.82
C ASP A 37 12.12 4.78 2.37
N LEU A 38 12.38 3.71 1.63
CA LEU A 38 13.48 2.79 1.85
C LEU A 38 14.58 3.11 0.85
N SER A 39 15.82 3.26 1.30
CA SER A 39 16.95 3.53 0.41
C SER A 39 18.15 2.66 0.72
N GLY A 40 18.98 2.45 -0.32
CA GLY A 40 20.09 1.52 -0.27
C GLY A 40 19.62 0.07 -0.13
N CYS A 41 18.56 -0.30 -0.85
CA CYS A 41 17.97 -1.65 -0.85
C CYS A 41 18.84 -2.60 -1.66
N ASP A 42 19.82 -3.22 -1.01
CA ASP A 42 20.85 -4.04 -1.67
C ASP A 42 20.27 -5.33 -2.29
N ALA A 43 19.15 -5.85 -1.80
CA ALA A 43 18.48 -7.02 -2.35
C ALA A 43 17.64 -6.71 -3.60
N LEU A 44 17.21 -5.48 -3.80
CA LEU A 44 16.24 -5.12 -4.85
C LEU A 44 16.70 -5.47 -6.28
N PRO A 45 17.99 -5.28 -6.67
CA PRO A 45 18.42 -5.57 -8.04
C PRO A 45 18.39 -7.05 -8.46
N VAL A 46 18.31 -7.97 -7.49
CA VAL A 46 18.32 -9.42 -7.76
C VAL A 46 16.94 -10.07 -7.62
N LEU A 47 15.95 -9.33 -7.13
CA LEU A 47 14.58 -9.81 -6.96
C LEU A 47 13.78 -9.62 -8.26
N THR A 48 12.97 -10.61 -8.58
CA THR A 48 11.94 -10.49 -9.62
C THR A 48 10.75 -9.68 -9.12
N GLY A 49 9.95 -9.13 -10.04
CA GLY A 49 8.74 -8.40 -9.67
C GLY A 49 7.76 -9.24 -8.84
N ASN A 50 7.66 -10.55 -9.10
CA ASN A 50 6.80 -11.46 -8.32
C ASN A 50 7.33 -11.62 -6.89
N GLU A 51 8.63 -11.80 -6.71
CA GLU A 51 9.24 -11.92 -5.38
C GLU A 51 9.05 -10.64 -4.56
N VAL A 52 9.17 -9.47 -5.20
CA VAL A 52 8.87 -8.18 -4.55
C VAL A 52 7.41 -8.11 -4.11
N ALA A 53 6.47 -8.48 -4.98
CA ALA A 53 5.05 -8.49 -4.64
C ALA A 53 4.74 -9.48 -3.51
N ASP A 54 5.32 -10.68 -3.54
CA ASP A 54 5.15 -11.71 -2.51
C ASP A 54 5.67 -11.25 -1.15
N LEU A 55 6.82 -10.57 -1.11
CA LEU A 55 7.38 -9.98 0.11
C LEU A 55 6.44 -8.91 0.68
N PHE A 56 5.90 -8.05 -0.18
CA PHE A 56 4.96 -7.01 0.21
C PHE A 56 3.68 -7.58 0.79
N ILE A 57 3.07 -8.55 0.11
CA ILE A 57 1.87 -9.28 0.55
C ILE A 57 2.13 -9.92 1.91
N ALA A 58 3.23 -10.68 2.05
CA ALA A 58 3.55 -11.39 3.27
C ALA A 58 3.79 -10.47 4.47
N ALA A 59 4.43 -9.31 4.26
CA ALA A 59 4.66 -8.34 5.33
C ALA A 59 3.35 -7.72 5.83
N LEU A 60 2.44 -7.34 4.91
CA LEU A 60 1.14 -6.78 5.27
C LEU A 60 0.24 -7.80 5.97
N ASP A 61 0.23 -9.07 5.51
CA ASP A 61 -0.52 -10.16 6.13
C ASP A 61 -0.05 -10.39 7.58
N ARG A 62 1.27 -10.52 7.79
CA ARG A 62 1.84 -10.66 9.15
C ARG A 62 1.55 -9.47 10.05
N ALA A 63 1.47 -8.27 9.48
CA ALA A 63 1.11 -7.06 10.21
C ALA A 63 -0.40 -6.93 10.51
N GLY A 64 -1.20 -7.93 10.14
CA GLY A 64 -2.63 -7.99 10.45
C GLY A 64 -3.54 -7.42 9.38
N ALA A 65 -3.06 -7.16 8.17
CA ALA A 65 -3.91 -6.80 7.05
C ALA A 65 -4.76 -7.99 6.59
N THR A 66 -5.97 -7.69 6.11
CA THR A 66 -6.77 -8.66 5.35
C THR A 66 -6.74 -8.25 3.89
N ILE A 67 -5.96 -8.96 3.07
CA ILE A 67 -5.78 -8.64 1.66
C ILE A 67 -6.98 -9.15 0.86
N VAL A 68 -7.63 -8.26 0.12
CA VAL A 68 -8.79 -8.56 -0.73
C VAL A 68 -8.35 -8.82 -2.16
N GLU A 69 -7.43 -8.00 -2.66
CA GLU A 69 -6.92 -8.08 -4.03
C GLU A 69 -5.50 -7.52 -4.09
N ALA A 70 -4.68 -8.08 -4.99
CA ALA A 70 -3.35 -7.59 -5.27
C ALA A 70 -3.20 -7.40 -6.79
N VAL A 71 -2.71 -6.23 -7.18
CA VAL A 71 -2.45 -5.88 -8.57
C VAL A 71 -1.02 -5.39 -8.69
N SER A 72 -0.25 -5.98 -9.59
CA SER A 72 1.13 -5.58 -9.85
C SER A 72 1.33 -5.22 -11.32
N HIS A 73 2.11 -4.19 -11.56
CA HIS A 73 2.55 -3.81 -12.90
C HIS A 73 4.06 -3.62 -12.92
N ALA A 74 4.76 -4.44 -13.71
CA ALA A 74 6.20 -4.31 -13.92
C ALA A 74 6.46 -3.38 -15.10
N PHE A 75 7.30 -2.38 -14.89
CA PHE A 75 7.76 -1.48 -15.93
C PHE A 75 9.06 -2.01 -16.51
N PRO A 76 9.19 -2.15 -17.84
CA PRO A 76 10.43 -2.59 -18.45
C PRO A 76 11.59 -1.67 -18.03
N LYS A 77 12.59 -2.22 -17.33
CA LYS A 77 13.82 -1.55 -16.89
C LYS A 77 13.70 -0.54 -15.73
N THR A 78 12.51 -0.26 -15.21
CA THR A 78 12.30 0.85 -14.25
C THR A 78 11.61 0.46 -12.96
N GLY A 79 11.32 -0.82 -12.74
CA GLY A 79 10.77 -1.29 -11.47
C GLY A 79 9.34 -1.81 -11.52
N LEU A 80 8.70 -1.82 -10.38
CA LEU A 80 7.38 -2.39 -10.14
C LEU A 80 6.50 -1.41 -9.38
N THR A 81 5.22 -1.40 -9.71
CA THR A 81 4.16 -0.89 -8.83
C THR A 81 3.29 -2.06 -8.40
N CYS A 82 3.11 -2.22 -7.09
CA CYS A 82 2.19 -3.18 -6.50
C CYS A 82 1.16 -2.44 -5.65
N VAL A 83 -0.12 -2.73 -5.89
CA VAL A 83 -1.26 -2.16 -5.14
C VAL A 83 -1.99 -3.31 -4.46
N LEU A 84 -2.21 -3.17 -3.15
CA LEU A 84 -3.00 -4.09 -2.36
C LEU A 84 -4.29 -3.39 -1.92
N ILE A 85 -5.43 -3.97 -2.27
CA ILE A 85 -6.71 -3.61 -1.70
C ILE A 85 -6.85 -4.41 -0.42
N LEU A 86 -6.96 -3.72 0.69
CA LEU A 86 -7.10 -4.31 2.01
C LEU A 86 -8.56 -4.19 2.47
N ARG A 87 -8.97 -5.02 3.43
CA ARG A 87 -10.26 -4.83 4.06
C ARG A 87 -10.20 -3.56 4.89
N GLU A 88 -10.86 -2.55 4.32
CA GLU A 88 -11.12 -1.17 4.74
C GLU A 88 -9.92 -0.23 4.58
N SER A 89 -8.97 -0.59 3.68
CA SER A 89 -7.82 0.27 3.40
C SER A 89 -7.09 -0.14 2.12
N HIS A 90 -5.89 0.38 1.93
CA HIS A 90 -5.03 0.01 0.81
C HIS A 90 -3.57 0.19 1.17
N ALA A 91 -2.71 -0.47 0.40
CA ALA A 91 -1.28 -0.24 0.44
C ALA A 91 -0.70 -0.25 -0.97
N VAL A 92 0.32 0.57 -1.20
CA VAL A 92 1.01 0.71 -2.48
C VAL A 92 2.51 0.63 -2.25
N LEU A 93 3.20 -0.06 -3.15
CA LEU A 93 4.66 -0.13 -3.17
C LEU A 93 5.16 0.18 -4.58
N HIS A 94 6.15 1.06 -4.68
CA HIS A 94 6.88 1.35 -5.90
C HIS A 94 8.35 1.02 -5.72
N THR A 95 8.97 0.37 -6.69
CA THR A 95 10.41 0.10 -6.67
C THR A 95 11.15 0.87 -7.76
N TRP A 96 12.36 1.31 -7.41
CA TRP A 96 13.31 1.99 -8.30
C TRP A 96 14.64 1.24 -8.25
N PRO A 97 14.78 0.13 -9.00
CA PRO A 97 15.98 -0.72 -8.94
C PRO A 97 17.27 0.04 -9.27
N GLU A 98 17.17 1.03 -10.15
CA GLU A 98 18.31 1.86 -10.60
C GLU A 98 18.89 2.73 -9.50
N THR A 99 18.11 3.06 -8.48
CA THR A 99 18.55 3.86 -7.32
C THR A 99 18.58 3.05 -6.03
N GLY A 100 18.13 1.79 -6.06
CA GLY A 100 17.96 0.96 -4.86
C GLY A 100 16.95 1.56 -3.87
N THR A 101 15.88 2.17 -4.39
CA THR A 101 14.86 2.86 -3.59
C THR A 101 13.51 2.16 -3.71
N ILE A 102 12.75 2.19 -2.62
CA ILE A 102 11.35 1.73 -2.56
C ILE A 102 10.53 2.79 -1.84
N ASN A 103 9.41 3.18 -2.45
CA ASN A 103 8.41 4.02 -1.80
C ASN A 103 7.21 3.16 -1.40
N ILE A 104 6.68 3.38 -0.20
CA ILE A 104 5.56 2.62 0.36
C ILE A 104 4.54 3.61 0.92
N ASP A 105 3.27 3.43 0.52
CA ASP A 105 2.14 4.16 1.09
C ASP A 105 1.14 3.16 1.64
N ILE A 106 0.75 3.33 2.91
CA ILE A 106 -0.26 2.51 3.58
C ILE A 106 -1.31 3.46 4.17
N PHE A 107 -2.57 3.31 3.75
CA PHE A 107 -3.69 3.93 4.43
C PHE A 107 -4.35 2.89 5.33
N SER A 108 -4.42 3.16 6.62
CA SER A 108 -5.03 2.26 7.61
C SER A 108 -6.22 2.95 8.29
N CYS A 109 -7.37 2.26 8.29
CA CYS A 109 -8.58 2.67 8.99
C CYS A 109 -8.79 1.88 10.28
N THR A 110 -7.83 1.05 10.69
CA THR A 110 -7.98 0.11 11.80
C THR A 110 -6.74 0.09 12.68
N THR A 111 -6.94 -0.12 13.98
CA THR A 111 -5.86 -0.35 14.95
C THR A 111 -5.22 -1.74 14.80
N ARG A 112 -5.78 -2.63 13.99
CA ARG A 112 -5.28 -4.02 13.81
C ARG A 112 -4.05 -4.05 12.91
N LEU A 113 -3.98 -3.18 11.90
CA LEU A 113 -2.86 -3.13 10.98
C LEU A 113 -1.67 -2.42 11.63
N GLN A 114 -0.58 -3.15 11.79
CA GLN A 114 0.68 -2.63 12.32
C GLN A 114 1.57 -2.09 11.19
N SER A 115 1.18 -0.94 10.61
CA SER A 115 1.82 -0.37 9.42
C SER A 115 3.33 -0.14 9.58
N VAL A 116 3.76 0.38 10.72
CA VAL A 116 5.19 0.61 11.01
C VAL A 116 5.96 -0.71 11.08
N GLN A 117 5.36 -1.77 11.65
CA GLN A 117 5.97 -3.10 11.68
C GLN A 117 6.15 -3.63 10.26
N ALA A 118 5.11 -3.56 9.42
CA ALA A 118 5.19 -4.01 8.02
C ALA A 118 6.32 -3.30 7.26
N ILE A 119 6.42 -1.97 7.40
CA ILE A 119 7.45 -1.18 6.74
C ILE A 119 8.85 -1.59 7.21
N ASN A 120 9.04 -1.80 8.51
CA ASN A 120 10.34 -2.23 9.05
C ASN A 120 10.72 -3.65 8.58
N GLU A 121 9.75 -4.58 8.52
CA GLU A 121 9.99 -5.92 7.98
C GLU A 121 10.40 -5.86 6.49
N LEU A 122 9.74 -5.01 5.71
CA LEU A 122 10.12 -4.78 4.31
C LEU A 122 11.51 -4.17 4.20
N GLY A 123 11.84 -3.21 5.06
CA GLY A 123 13.19 -2.66 5.13
C GLY A 123 14.27 -3.73 5.33
N GLN A 124 14.01 -4.68 6.23
CA GLN A 124 14.91 -5.82 6.48
C GLN A 124 14.96 -6.76 5.26
N ALA A 125 13.80 -7.12 4.70
CA ALA A 125 13.72 -8.05 3.57
C ALA A 125 14.42 -7.51 2.31
N PHE A 126 14.34 -6.21 2.06
CA PHE A 126 15.01 -5.56 0.93
C PHE A 126 16.46 -5.14 1.21
N GLY A 127 16.94 -5.33 2.44
CA GLY A 127 18.28 -4.92 2.85
C GLY A 127 18.47 -3.41 2.83
N ALA A 128 17.42 -2.64 3.17
CA ALA A 128 17.47 -1.19 3.18
C ALA A 128 18.46 -0.67 4.23
N ARG A 129 19.32 0.25 3.84
CA ARG A 129 20.26 0.92 4.76
C ARG A 129 19.60 2.05 5.53
N HIS A 130 18.55 2.65 4.96
CA HIS A 130 17.79 3.72 5.60
C HIS A 130 16.31 3.48 5.37
N VAL A 131 15.52 3.69 6.42
CA VAL A 131 14.06 3.64 6.41
C VAL A 131 13.56 4.95 7.02
N SER A 132 12.81 5.73 6.24
CA SER A 132 12.13 6.94 6.70
C SER A 132 10.64 6.68 6.71
N ILE A 133 9.94 7.00 7.79
CA ILE A 133 8.49 6.79 7.92
C ILE A 133 7.85 8.09 8.39
N GLN A 134 6.79 8.49 7.70
CA GLN A 134 5.93 9.62 8.08
C GLN A 134 4.52 9.12 8.31
N GLU A 135 3.94 9.46 9.45
CA GLU A 135 2.56 9.19 9.79
C GLU A 135 1.74 10.47 9.67
N ILE A 136 0.64 10.40 8.93
CA ILE A 136 -0.28 11.51 8.72
C ILE A 136 -1.65 11.11 9.23
N ALA A 137 -2.12 11.75 10.30
CA ALA A 137 -3.47 11.56 10.80
C ALA A 137 -4.49 12.02 9.76
N ARG A 138 -5.51 11.21 9.52
CA ARG A 138 -6.56 11.46 8.52
C ARG A 138 -7.89 11.72 9.21
N ALA A 139 -8.78 12.46 8.54
CA ALA A 139 -10.14 12.66 9.02
C ALA A 139 -10.96 11.36 8.92
N ASP A 140 -11.72 11.05 9.95
CA ASP A 140 -12.61 9.88 10.03
C ASP A 140 -13.98 10.10 9.36
N GLY A 141 -14.20 11.29 8.78
CA GLY A 141 -15.46 11.67 8.16
C GLY A 141 -16.54 12.13 9.14
N HIS A 142 -16.29 12.11 10.45
CA HIS A 142 -17.28 12.45 11.48
C HIS A 142 -17.17 13.87 12.03
N ALA A 143 -16.07 14.57 11.80
CA ALA A 143 -15.91 15.96 12.22
C ALA A 143 -15.20 16.80 11.14
N PRO A 144 -15.71 18.01 10.81
CA PRO A 144 -14.96 18.93 9.98
C PRO A 144 -13.69 19.34 10.73
N ARG A 145 -12.52 19.08 10.13
CA ARG A 145 -11.28 19.66 10.64
C ARG A 145 -11.46 21.18 10.62
N ARG A 146 -11.27 21.80 11.77
CA ARG A 146 -11.08 23.25 11.78
C ARG A 146 -9.75 23.50 11.08
N ASP A 147 -9.85 24.03 9.86
CA ASP A 147 -8.65 24.46 9.16
C ASP A 147 -7.90 25.41 10.06
N ALA A 148 -6.64 25.12 10.32
CA ALA A 148 -5.74 26.07 10.95
C ALA A 148 -5.65 27.24 9.97
N ARG A 149 -6.34 28.32 10.30
CA ARG A 149 -6.22 29.56 9.52
C ARG A 149 -4.77 30.02 9.67
N ALA A 150 -4.12 30.17 8.51
CA ALA A 150 -2.87 30.88 8.39
C ALA A 150 -3.03 32.33 8.77
#